data_d11d657c63133e367a1dbeee5c019dcf
#
_entry.id   d11d657c63133e367a1dbeee5c019dcf
#
_cell.length_a   1.000
_cell.length_b   1.000
_cell.length_c   1.000
_cell.angle_alpha   90.00
_cell.angle_beta   90.00
_cell.angle_gamma   90.00
#
_symmetry.space_group_name_H-M   'P 1'
#
loop_
_entity.id
_entity.type
_entity.pdbx_description
1 polymer ?
#
loop_
_entity_poly.entity_id
_entity_poly.type
_entity_poly.pdbx_seq_one_letter_code
_entity_poly.pdbx_strand_id
1 'polypeptide(L)' 'MEIKILGTGCSRCNDLYKKVTELNSELGLGADIKKVEDLREILAAGVMIAPALVVNGKVKSTGKVPGKDALKKYIQEEI' A
#
# COMPACT_ATOMS: atom_id res chain seq x y z
N MET A 1 -0.91 -12.75 -3.71
CA MET A 1 -1.33 -11.31 -3.72
C MET A 1 -0.09 -10.44 -3.56
N GLU A 2 0.01 -9.41 -4.34
CA GLU A 2 1.12 -8.46 -4.24
C GLU A 2 0.60 -7.11 -3.79
N ILE A 3 1.20 -6.57 -2.74
CA ILE A 3 0.85 -5.27 -2.19
C ILE A 3 2.10 -4.39 -2.23
N LYS A 4 1.97 -3.19 -2.79
CA LYS A 4 3.08 -2.24 -2.85
C LYS A 4 2.71 -0.95 -2.13
N ILE A 5 3.64 -0.45 -1.35
CA ILE A 5 3.52 0.84 -0.67
C ILE A 5 4.47 1.79 -1.38
N LEU A 6 3.93 2.76 -2.09
CA LEU A 6 4.71 3.71 -2.88
C LEU A 6 4.94 4.99 -2.10
N GLY A 7 6.19 5.36 -1.92
CA GLY A 7 6.54 6.60 -1.23
C GLY A 7 8.01 6.73 -0.95
N THR A 8 8.46 7.94 -0.67
CA THR A 8 9.88 8.26 -0.51
C THR A 8 10.33 8.33 0.95
N GLY A 9 9.88 7.38 1.78
CA GLY A 9 10.40 7.23 3.14
C GLY A 9 9.88 8.21 4.17
N CYS A 10 8.77 8.90 3.92
CA CYS A 10 8.17 9.77 4.92
C CYS A 10 7.46 8.95 6.01
N SER A 11 7.14 9.61 7.14
CA SER A 11 6.47 8.94 8.26
C SER A 11 5.13 8.33 7.86
N ARG A 12 4.39 8.97 6.98
CA ARG A 12 3.10 8.44 6.48
C ARG A 12 3.27 7.16 5.70
N CYS A 13 4.33 7.08 4.89
CA CYS A 13 4.63 5.85 4.13
C CYS A 13 4.95 4.70 5.07
N ASN A 14 5.71 4.98 6.13
CA ASN A 14 6.05 3.98 7.13
C ASN A 14 4.82 3.54 7.91
N ASP A 15 3.92 4.45 8.25
CA ASP A 15 2.67 4.13 8.93
C ASP A 15 1.78 3.23 8.07
N LEU A 16 1.67 3.56 6.78
CA LEU A 16 0.88 2.76 5.85
C LEU A 16 1.47 1.35 5.71
N TYR A 17 2.78 1.25 5.56
CA TYR A 17 3.48 -0.03 5.47
C TYR A 17 3.22 -0.87 6.71
N LYS A 18 3.34 -0.26 7.89
CA LYS A 18 3.11 -0.94 9.16
C LYS A 18 1.68 -1.47 9.27
N LYS A 19 0.69 -0.64 8.94
CA LYS A 19 -0.72 -1.04 8.99
C LYS A 19 -1.02 -2.19 8.04
N VAL A 20 -0.50 -2.12 6.83
CA VAL A 20 -0.70 -3.18 5.84
C VAL A 20 -0.04 -4.48 6.29
N THR A 21 1.17 -4.39 6.85
CA THR A 21 1.88 -5.56 7.38
C THR A 21 1.10 -6.21 8.52
N GLU A 22 0.55 -5.41 9.41
CA GLU A 22 -0.28 -5.91 10.52
C GLU A 22 -1.51 -6.62 10.01
N LEU A 23 -2.20 -6.04 9.02
CA LEU A 23 -3.39 -6.66 8.43
C LEU A 23 -3.07 -7.95 7.71
N ASN A 24 -1.95 -7.99 7.00
CA ASN A 24 -1.49 -9.21 6.34
C ASN A 24 -1.33 -10.34 7.35
N SER A 25 -0.74 -10.05 8.50
CA SER A 25 -0.56 -11.01 9.58
C SER A 25 -1.89 -11.40 10.22
N GLU A 26 -2.73 -10.42 10.55
CA GLU A 26 -4.02 -10.65 11.21
C GLU A 26 -4.98 -11.47 10.36
N LEU A 27 -5.00 -11.22 9.05
CA LEU A 27 -5.89 -11.90 8.13
C LEU A 27 -5.29 -13.17 7.53
N GLY A 28 -4.02 -13.43 7.79
CA GLY A 28 -3.34 -14.60 7.26
C GLY A 28 -3.30 -14.63 5.74
N LEU A 29 -3.14 -13.47 5.11
CA LEU A 29 -3.22 -13.35 3.65
C LEU A 29 -2.05 -13.97 2.91
N GLY A 30 -0.88 -14.05 3.53
CA GLY A 30 0.31 -14.49 2.85
C GLY A 30 0.72 -13.58 1.70
N ALA A 31 0.32 -12.32 1.74
CA ALA A 31 0.61 -11.37 0.68
C ALA A 31 2.08 -10.96 0.68
N ASP A 32 2.61 -10.71 -0.51
CA ASP A 32 3.96 -10.21 -0.69
C ASP A 32 3.89 -8.67 -0.64
N ILE A 33 4.44 -8.10 0.42
CA ILE A 33 4.38 -6.65 0.66
C ILE A 33 5.73 -6.04 0.32
N LYS A 34 5.73 -5.06 -0.57
CA LYS A 34 6.93 -4.36 -0.99
C LYS A 34 6.80 -2.86 -0.75
N LYS A 35 7.88 -2.25 -0.33
CA LYS A 35 7.98 -0.81 -0.17
C LYS A 35 8.77 -0.26 -1.36
N VAL A 36 8.15 0.61 -2.15
CA VAL A 36 8.75 1.19 -3.33
C VAL A 36 9.08 2.65 -3.08
N GLU A 37 10.36 2.97 -3.10
CA GLU A 37 10.84 4.33 -2.83
C GLU A 37 11.41 5.02 -4.08
N ASP A 38 11.54 4.31 -5.18
CA ASP A 38 12.05 4.88 -6.43
C ASP A 38 10.99 5.78 -7.08
N LEU A 39 11.32 7.06 -7.20
CA LEU A 39 10.41 8.05 -7.75
C LEU A 39 9.94 7.71 -9.15
N ARG A 40 10.81 7.10 -9.97
CA ARG A 40 10.45 6.71 -11.34
C ARG A 40 9.39 5.62 -11.36
N GLU A 41 9.49 4.65 -10.45
CA GLU A 41 8.50 3.60 -10.33
C GLU A 41 7.17 4.14 -9.81
N ILE A 42 7.23 5.08 -8.86
CA ILE A 42 6.04 5.74 -8.32
C ILE A 42 5.30 6.49 -9.43
N LEU A 43 6.03 7.25 -10.22
CA LEU A 43 5.44 8.01 -11.34
C LEU A 43 4.92 7.06 -12.43
N ALA A 44 5.62 5.98 -12.71
CA ALA A 44 5.19 4.98 -13.69
C ALA A 44 3.88 4.31 -13.28
N ALA A 45 3.59 4.21 -11.99
CA ALA A 45 2.33 3.68 -11.49
C ALA A 45 1.17 4.68 -11.57
N GLY A 46 1.44 5.91 -12.01
CA GLY A 46 0.44 6.95 -12.10
C GLY A 46 0.17 7.67 -10.79
N VAL A 47 1.07 7.54 -9.82
CA VAL A 47 0.91 8.15 -8.49
C VAL A 47 1.64 9.49 -8.45
N MET A 48 0.92 10.54 -8.15
CA MET A 48 1.50 11.89 -8.05
C MET A 48 1.65 12.35 -6.60
N ILE A 49 0.91 11.73 -5.69
CA ILE A 49 0.92 12.11 -4.26
C ILE A 49 1.18 10.85 -3.45
N ALA A 50 2.25 10.86 -2.65
CA ALA A 50 2.58 9.77 -1.74
C ALA A 50 1.99 10.02 -0.35
N PRO A 51 1.71 8.99 0.45
CA PRO A 51 1.90 7.58 0.16
C PRO A 51 0.77 6.99 -0.70
N ALA A 52 1.06 5.91 -1.39
CA ALA A 52 0.06 5.24 -2.21
C ALA A 52 0.04 3.73 -1.92
N LEU A 53 -1.16 3.17 -1.98
CA LEU A 53 -1.36 1.74 -1.80
C LEU A 53 -1.73 1.12 -3.14
N VAL A 54 -0.97 0.10 -3.54
CA VAL A 54 -1.24 -0.67 -4.77
C VAL A 54 -1.44 -2.12 -4.39
N VAL A 55 -2.56 -2.70 -4.80
CA VAL A 55 -2.88 -4.10 -4.55
C VAL A 55 -3.09 -4.79 -5.89
N ASN A 56 -2.28 -5.82 -6.16
CA ASN A 56 -2.31 -6.58 -7.41
C ASN A 56 -2.24 -5.68 -8.66
N GLY A 57 -1.41 -4.65 -8.60
CA GLY A 57 -1.21 -3.73 -9.71
C GLY A 57 -2.26 -2.63 -9.82
N LYS A 58 -3.23 -2.59 -8.91
CA LYS A 58 -4.27 -1.55 -8.90
C LYS A 58 -4.03 -0.55 -7.80
N VAL A 59 -4.00 0.73 -8.14
CA VAL A 59 -3.85 1.80 -7.16
C VAL A 59 -5.16 1.97 -6.40
N LYS A 60 -5.12 1.70 -5.10
CA LYS A 60 -6.31 1.76 -4.24
C LYS A 60 -6.43 3.07 -3.47
N SER A 61 -5.30 3.69 -3.15
CA SER A 61 -5.30 4.92 -2.35
C SER A 61 -4.05 5.73 -2.66
N THR A 62 -4.19 7.04 -2.67
CA THR A 62 -3.07 7.97 -2.88
C THR A 62 -3.19 9.16 -1.93
N GLY A 63 -2.05 9.66 -1.46
CA GLY A 63 -1.97 10.90 -0.69
C GLY A 63 -2.51 10.83 0.73
N LYS A 64 -2.83 9.63 1.23
CA LYS A 64 -3.38 9.49 2.58
C LYS A 64 -3.04 8.13 3.17
N VAL A 65 -3.15 8.03 4.49
CA VAL A 65 -3.00 6.77 5.22
C VAL A 65 -4.40 6.33 5.65
N PRO A 66 -5.06 5.42 4.93
CA PRO A 66 -6.39 4.94 5.32
C PRO A 66 -6.34 4.21 6.65
N GLY A 67 -7.47 4.20 7.36
CA GLY A 67 -7.60 3.37 8.55
C GLY A 67 -7.61 1.88 8.22
N LYS A 68 -7.42 1.04 9.23
CA LYS A 68 -7.38 -0.41 9.05
C LYS A 68 -8.63 -0.95 8.35
N ASP A 69 -9.80 -0.43 8.66
CA ASP A 69 -11.06 -0.88 8.05
C ASP A 69 -11.07 -0.63 6.55
N ALA A 70 -10.63 0.56 6.13
CA ALA A 70 -10.55 0.90 4.71
C ALA A 70 -9.49 0.06 4.00
N LEU A 71 -8.34 -0.15 4.62
CA LEU A 71 -7.28 -0.99 4.06
C LEU A 71 -7.76 -2.43 3.88
N LYS A 72 -8.46 -2.96 4.87
CA LYS A 72 -9.03 -4.30 4.81
C LYS A 72 -9.99 -4.43 3.63
N LYS A 73 -10.84 -3.43 3.42
CA LYS A 73 -11.77 -3.40 2.30
C LYS A 73 -11.05 -3.40 0.95
N TYR A 74 -10.03 -2.54 0.81
CA TYR A 74 -9.26 -2.49 -0.43
C TYR A 74 -8.58 -3.81 -0.76
N ILE A 75 -8.04 -4.47 0.25
CA ILE A 75 -7.39 -5.76 0.06
C ILE A 75 -8.42 -6.84 -0.30
N GLN A 76 -9.56 -6.84 0.37
CA GLN A 76 -10.62 -7.83 0.12
C GLN A 76 -11.24 -7.70 -1.28
N GLU A 77 -11.22 -6.53 -1.86
CA GLU A 77 -11.70 -6.31 -3.21
C GLU A 77 -10.89 -7.09 -4.25
N GLU A 78 -9.64 -7.45 -3.92
CA GLU A 78 -8.72 -8.15 -4.82
C GLU A 78 -8.53 -9.63 -4.48
N ILE A 79 -9.26 -10.15 -3.53
CA ILE A 79 -9.21 -11.57 -3.17
C ILE A 79 -10.15 -12.39 -4.06
#